data_1daca072e9bd7d18b071e8fe7d6a0631
#
_entry.id   1daca072e9bd7d18b071e8fe7d6a0631
#
_cell.length_a   1.000
_cell.length_b   1.000
_cell.length_c   1.000
_cell.angle_alpha   90.00
_cell.angle_beta   90.00
_cell.angle_gamma   90.00
#
_symmetry.space_group_name_H-M   'P 1'
#
loop_
_entity.id
_entity.type
_entity.pdbx_description
1 polymer ?
#
loop_
_entity_poly.entity_id
_entity_poly.type
_entity_poly.pdbx_seq_one_letter_code
_entity_poly.pdbx_strand_id
1 'polypeptide(L)'
;MSLALSGRDLLSVADLGRDEIDAVLDLAVRAKQGGDLGTPLRGLNMALIFQRPSNRTRVSFEVAINRLGGHPIALFGDEIRLGERETASDIARILDRYADGVIARLVSQRDLVAIAAAVRGPVISAMTDAEHPCQLLADLMTVREVTGRIAGARVVYIGDGNNVCTSWLYAAAICGVDLRIVSPPGYEPQESVLDRAARLRSNGTGFSVGHDPAPALRDAEIVYTDVWTSMGQEAEQQRRREDFGHLQVNERLLALAPPGARVMHCLPAHRGEEITDSVLDSARSVVFDQAENRLWAQMALLALVFDGVAERNPLPLEASS
;
A
#
# COMPACT_ATOMS: atom_id res chain seq x y z
N MET A 1 20.93 15.70 4.16
CA MET A 1 19.65 16.36 4.54
C MET A 1 18.76 15.26 5.12
N SER A 2 18.42 15.35 6.40
CA SER A 2 17.43 14.45 7.00
C SER A 2 16.11 14.70 6.28
N LEU A 3 15.58 13.70 5.56
CA LEU A 3 14.26 13.78 4.97
C LEU A 3 13.26 13.90 6.12
N ALA A 4 12.32 14.84 6.01
CA ALA A 4 11.43 15.25 7.09
C ALA A 4 10.31 14.22 7.39
N LEU A 5 10.58 12.90 7.30
CA LEU A 5 9.62 11.83 7.62
C LEU A 5 9.64 11.45 9.11
N SER A 6 10.70 11.80 9.83
CA SER A 6 10.84 11.41 11.24
C SER A 6 9.69 11.94 12.10
N GLY A 7 8.98 11.03 12.75
CA GLY A 7 7.87 11.34 13.64
C GLY A 7 6.56 11.66 12.94
N ARG A 8 6.47 11.53 11.61
CA ARG A 8 5.24 11.82 10.85
C ARG A 8 4.35 10.60 10.70
N ASP A 9 3.07 10.85 10.61
CA ASP A 9 2.07 9.86 10.18
C ASP A 9 2.15 9.61 8.68
N LEU A 10 1.76 8.39 8.28
CA LEU A 10 1.45 8.03 6.90
C LEU A 10 0.03 7.46 6.84
N LEU A 11 -0.96 8.29 6.62
CA LEU A 11 -2.37 7.91 6.56
C LEU A 11 -2.87 7.76 5.13
N SER A 12 -2.16 8.37 4.17
CA SER A 12 -2.47 8.43 2.75
C SER A 12 -1.17 8.44 1.93
N VAL A 13 -1.19 7.95 0.69
CA VAL A 13 -0.11 8.17 -0.27
C VAL A 13 0.13 9.68 -0.49
N ALA A 14 -0.93 10.48 -0.42
CA ALA A 14 -0.86 11.93 -0.60
C ALA A 14 -0.15 12.68 0.54
N ASP A 15 0.21 12.00 1.64
CA ASP A 15 1.01 12.57 2.71
C ASP A 15 2.51 12.63 2.35
N LEU A 16 2.91 11.95 1.27
CA LEU A 16 4.29 11.91 0.79
C LEU A 16 4.49 12.78 -0.44
N GLY A 17 5.58 13.54 -0.44
CA GLY A 17 6.10 14.19 -1.63
C GLY A 17 6.91 13.21 -2.51
N ARG A 18 7.19 13.63 -3.76
CA ARG A 18 7.98 12.84 -4.71
C ARG A 18 9.34 12.44 -4.14
N ASP A 19 10.08 13.40 -3.60
CA ASP A 19 11.43 13.16 -3.07
C ASP A 19 11.41 12.20 -1.87
N GLU A 20 10.34 12.24 -1.08
CA GLU A 20 10.14 11.35 0.06
C GLU A 20 9.85 9.91 -0.39
N ILE A 21 9.01 9.75 -1.42
CA ILE A 21 8.77 8.45 -2.05
C ILE A 21 10.07 7.89 -2.62
N ASP A 22 10.82 8.69 -3.40
CA ASP A 22 12.08 8.27 -4.00
C ASP A 22 13.08 7.84 -2.91
N ALA A 23 13.16 8.55 -1.78
CA ALA A 23 14.02 8.18 -0.66
C ALA A 23 13.62 6.86 0.02
N VAL A 24 12.32 6.62 0.22
CA VAL A 24 11.83 5.33 0.73
C VAL A 24 12.24 4.21 -0.21
N LEU A 25 12.05 4.40 -1.52
CA LEU A 25 12.36 3.39 -2.52
C LEU A 25 13.86 3.13 -2.66
N ASP A 26 14.70 4.18 -2.58
CA ASP A 26 16.16 4.02 -2.63
C ASP A 26 16.67 3.23 -1.43
N LEU A 27 16.14 3.55 -0.25
CA LEU A 27 16.46 2.83 0.98
C LEU A 27 15.98 1.38 0.93
N ALA A 28 14.78 1.12 0.37
CA ALA A 28 14.21 -0.21 0.20
C ALA A 28 15.07 -1.08 -0.75
N VAL A 29 15.50 -0.52 -1.89
CA VAL A 29 16.40 -1.21 -2.83
C VAL A 29 17.73 -1.54 -2.16
N ARG A 30 18.31 -0.58 -1.44
CA ARG A 30 19.56 -0.81 -0.68
C ARG A 30 19.39 -1.94 0.34
N ALA A 31 18.29 -1.97 1.09
CA ALA A 31 18.00 -3.03 2.05
C ALA A 31 17.84 -4.40 1.36
N LYS A 32 17.12 -4.45 0.25
CA LYS A 32 16.94 -5.69 -0.55
C LYS A 32 18.27 -6.23 -1.07
N GLN A 33 19.22 -5.37 -1.38
CA GLN A 33 20.58 -5.71 -1.81
C GLN A 33 21.53 -6.08 -0.66
N GLY A 34 21.03 -6.19 0.56
CA GLY A 34 21.82 -6.56 1.73
C GLY A 34 22.47 -5.38 2.46
N GLY A 35 22.09 -4.14 2.12
CA GLY A 35 22.55 -2.94 2.85
C GLY A 35 21.95 -2.89 4.25
N ASP A 36 22.78 -2.54 5.23
CA ASP A 36 22.36 -2.36 6.62
C ASP A 36 21.55 -1.08 6.79
N LEU A 37 20.39 -1.17 7.44
CA LEU A 37 19.57 -0.02 7.85
C LEU A 37 19.76 0.35 9.32
N GLY A 38 20.65 -0.33 10.01
CA GLY A 38 20.81 -0.19 11.45
C GLY A 38 19.61 -0.69 12.24
N THR A 39 19.47 -0.18 13.46
CA THR A 39 18.37 -0.56 14.38
C THR A 39 17.57 0.66 14.84
N PRO A 40 16.93 1.41 13.93
CA PRO A 40 16.22 2.67 14.28
C PRO A 40 15.01 2.45 15.20
N LEU A 41 14.49 1.22 15.30
CA LEU A 41 13.41 0.87 16.21
C LEU A 41 13.91 0.22 17.52
N ARG A 42 15.19 0.28 17.81
CA ARG A 42 15.75 -0.36 19.01
C ARG A 42 15.08 0.14 20.29
N GLY A 43 14.47 -0.81 21.03
CA GLY A 43 13.75 -0.52 22.28
C GLY A 43 12.35 0.04 22.10
N LEU A 44 11.87 0.23 20.87
CA LEU A 44 10.52 0.69 20.59
C LEU A 44 9.54 -0.48 20.48
N ASN A 45 8.34 -0.27 21.04
CA ASN A 45 7.21 -1.18 20.95
C ASN A 45 6.23 -0.65 19.89
N MET A 46 5.86 -1.49 18.93
CA MET A 46 5.01 -1.12 17.80
C MET A 46 3.68 -1.85 17.89
N ALA A 47 2.57 -1.13 18.12
CA ALA A 47 1.23 -1.71 18.10
C ALA A 47 0.76 -1.93 16.66
N LEU A 48 0.41 -3.18 16.31
CA LEU A 48 -0.11 -3.55 15.00
C LEU A 48 -1.59 -3.90 15.14
N ILE A 49 -2.48 -3.03 14.67
CA ILE A 49 -3.93 -3.21 14.74
C ILE A 49 -4.45 -3.86 13.47
N PHE A 50 -5.08 -5.03 13.58
CA PHE A 50 -5.69 -5.75 12.47
C PHE A 50 -7.19 -5.95 12.71
N GLN A 51 -8.03 -5.02 12.25
CA GLN A 51 -9.48 -5.18 12.32
C GLN A 51 -9.98 -6.31 11.40
N ARG A 52 -9.22 -6.61 10.34
CA ARG A 52 -9.44 -7.74 9.43
C ARG A 52 -8.16 -8.58 9.32
N PRO A 53 -8.26 -9.91 9.23
CA PRO A 53 -7.11 -10.78 9.08
C PRO A 53 -6.25 -10.43 7.86
N SER A 54 -4.94 -10.51 8.00
CA SER A 54 -4.01 -10.32 6.89
C SER A 54 -2.66 -10.98 7.16
N ASN A 55 -2.41 -12.13 6.54
CA ASN A 55 -1.14 -12.83 6.70
C ASN A 55 0.04 -12.03 6.16
N ARG A 56 -0.06 -11.53 4.92
CA ARG A 56 1.04 -10.79 4.26
C ARG A 56 1.42 -9.53 5.01
N THR A 57 0.44 -8.69 5.34
CA THR A 57 0.69 -7.42 6.03
C THR A 57 1.24 -7.64 7.43
N ARG A 58 0.69 -8.59 8.18
CA ARG A 58 1.18 -8.91 9.52
C ARG A 58 2.62 -9.38 9.48
N VAL A 59 2.87 -10.45 8.72
CA VAL A 59 4.21 -11.07 8.68
C VAL A 59 5.25 -10.10 8.17
N SER A 60 4.96 -9.32 7.11
CA SER A 60 5.92 -8.36 6.58
C SER A 60 6.27 -7.25 7.57
N PHE A 61 5.30 -6.70 8.32
CA PHE A 61 5.58 -5.70 9.35
C PHE A 61 6.26 -6.29 10.57
N GLU A 62 5.84 -7.46 11.07
CA GLU A 62 6.53 -8.13 12.18
C GLU A 62 8.00 -8.38 11.87
N VAL A 63 8.28 -8.90 10.66
CA VAL A 63 9.66 -9.14 10.21
C VAL A 63 10.43 -7.83 10.07
N ALA A 64 9.81 -6.80 9.47
CA ALA A 64 10.42 -5.48 9.29
C ALA A 64 10.81 -4.86 10.64
N ILE A 65 9.89 -4.83 11.61
CA ILE A 65 10.11 -4.27 12.94
C ILE A 65 11.23 -5.03 13.67
N ASN A 66 11.18 -6.36 13.66
CA ASN A 66 12.21 -7.18 14.32
C ASN A 66 13.60 -6.95 13.70
N ARG A 67 13.71 -6.86 12.37
CA ARG A 67 14.99 -6.58 11.68
C ARG A 67 15.54 -5.20 12.01
N LEU A 68 14.67 -4.24 12.30
CA LEU A 68 15.05 -2.88 12.70
C LEU A 68 15.24 -2.72 14.22
N GLY A 69 15.19 -3.83 14.99
CA GLY A 69 15.47 -3.86 16.43
C GLY A 69 14.29 -3.51 17.32
N GLY A 70 13.08 -3.35 16.76
CA GLY A 70 11.85 -3.06 17.51
C GLY A 70 11.11 -4.33 17.97
N HIS A 71 10.02 -4.12 18.70
CA HIS A 71 9.16 -5.19 19.21
C HIS A 71 7.72 -4.99 18.67
N PRO A 72 7.21 -5.89 17.81
CA PRO A 72 5.85 -5.82 17.31
C PRO A 72 4.86 -6.45 18.31
N ILE A 73 3.71 -5.79 18.51
CA ILE A 73 2.60 -6.27 19.32
C ILE A 73 1.36 -6.31 18.45
N ALA A 74 0.98 -7.48 17.96
CA ALA A 74 -0.19 -7.64 17.10
C ALA A 74 -1.48 -7.75 17.92
N LEU A 75 -2.49 -6.99 17.50
CA LEU A 75 -3.82 -6.92 18.11
C LEU A 75 -4.85 -7.23 17.02
N PHE A 76 -5.73 -8.20 17.28
CA PHE A 76 -6.68 -8.70 16.30
C PHE A 76 -8.10 -8.20 16.54
N GLY A 77 -8.92 -8.21 15.48
CA GLY A 77 -10.28 -7.68 15.50
C GLY A 77 -11.15 -8.25 16.60
N ASP A 78 -11.05 -9.54 16.87
CA ASP A 78 -11.82 -10.24 17.92
C ASP A 78 -11.44 -9.78 19.33
N GLU A 79 -10.19 -9.34 19.53
CA GLU A 79 -9.69 -8.82 20.80
C GLU A 79 -10.09 -7.36 21.00
N ILE A 80 -9.94 -6.55 19.94
CA ILE A 80 -10.10 -5.09 20.01
C ILE A 80 -11.57 -4.71 19.91
N ARG A 81 -12.35 -5.36 19.02
CA ARG A 81 -13.77 -5.01 18.70
C ARG A 81 -13.97 -3.52 18.51
N LEU A 82 -13.14 -2.95 17.63
CA LEU A 82 -13.14 -1.51 17.34
C LEU A 82 -14.51 -1.05 16.87
N GLY A 83 -15.07 -0.03 17.53
CA GLY A 83 -16.39 0.51 17.26
C GLY A 83 -17.56 -0.26 17.90
N GLU A 84 -17.30 -1.47 18.46
CA GLU A 84 -18.31 -2.25 19.16
C GLU A 84 -18.15 -2.16 20.68
N ARG A 85 -16.94 -2.40 21.16
CA ARG A 85 -16.60 -2.41 22.59
C ARG A 85 -16.04 -1.06 23.05
N GLU A 86 -15.15 -0.48 22.24
CA GLU A 86 -14.48 0.79 22.54
C GLU A 86 -14.35 1.61 21.26
N THR A 87 -14.27 2.93 21.40
CA THR A 87 -14.02 3.82 20.27
C THR A 87 -12.57 3.73 19.80
N ALA A 88 -12.32 4.05 18.54
CA ALA A 88 -10.96 4.11 17.98
C ALA A 88 -10.03 5.01 18.82
N SER A 89 -10.55 6.16 19.26
CA SER A 89 -9.81 7.13 20.09
C SER A 89 -9.48 6.59 21.49
N ASP A 90 -10.36 5.81 22.12
CA ASP A 90 -10.09 5.29 23.46
C ASP A 90 -9.04 4.17 23.42
N ILE A 91 -9.14 3.27 22.45
CA ILE A 91 -8.10 2.26 22.17
C ILE A 91 -6.75 2.96 21.91
N ALA A 92 -6.75 3.99 21.07
CA ALA A 92 -5.54 4.73 20.73
C ALA A 92 -4.90 5.39 21.96
N ARG A 93 -5.68 6.03 22.85
CA ARG A 93 -5.17 6.64 24.08
C ARG A 93 -4.53 5.64 25.03
N ILE A 94 -5.03 4.41 25.06
CA ILE A 94 -4.42 3.32 25.85
C ILE A 94 -3.12 2.86 25.21
N LEU A 95 -3.14 2.62 23.90
CA LEU A 95 -1.96 2.19 23.16
C LEU A 95 -0.83 3.25 23.20
N ASP A 96 -1.16 4.53 23.19
CA ASP A 96 -0.19 5.63 23.36
C ASP A 96 0.58 5.61 24.70
N ARG A 97 0.11 4.82 25.68
CA ARG A 97 0.79 4.64 26.96
C ARG A 97 1.74 3.44 26.95
N TYR A 98 1.61 2.54 25.98
CA TYR A 98 2.32 1.27 25.93
C TYR A 98 3.21 1.13 24.70
N ALA A 99 2.88 1.81 23.60
CA ALA A 99 3.55 1.69 22.32
C ALA A 99 4.08 3.04 21.84
N ASP A 100 5.16 3.00 21.07
CA ASP A 100 5.86 4.16 20.54
C ASP A 100 5.36 4.53 19.14
N GLY A 101 4.60 3.65 18.50
CA GLY A 101 3.96 3.87 17.21
C GLY A 101 2.87 2.87 16.92
N VAL A 102 2.01 3.20 15.98
CA VAL A 102 0.86 2.38 15.59
C VAL A 102 0.88 2.08 14.10
N ILE A 103 0.70 0.82 13.74
CA ILE A 103 0.48 0.37 12.36
C ILE A 103 -0.92 -0.21 12.30
N ALA A 104 -1.81 0.37 11.49
CA ALA A 104 -3.22 0.02 11.53
C ALA A 104 -3.76 -0.44 10.17
N ARG A 105 -4.34 -1.64 10.14
CA ARG A 105 -5.16 -2.17 9.06
C ARG A 105 -6.62 -2.18 9.51
N LEU A 106 -7.36 -1.18 9.07
CA LEU A 106 -8.74 -0.92 9.50
C LEU A 106 -9.70 -1.01 8.30
N VAL A 107 -11.00 -1.06 8.60
CA VAL A 107 -12.04 -0.90 7.58
C VAL A 107 -12.19 0.57 7.23
N SER A 108 -12.28 1.44 8.22
CA SER A 108 -12.63 2.85 8.03
C SER A 108 -11.41 3.78 8.07
N GLN A 109 -11.25 4.63 7.06
CA GLN A 109 -10.27 5.72 7.06
C GLN A 109 -10.53 6.71 8.19
N ARG A 110 -11.80 6.93 8.55
CA ARG A 110 -12.17 7.81 9.67
C ARG A 110 -11.60 7.31 11.00
N ASP A 111 -11.63 6.01 11.24
CA ASP A 111 -11.09 5.42 12.47
C ASP A 111 -9.57 5.53 12.50
N LEU A 112 -8.90 5.38 11.36
CA LEU A 112 -7.45 5.60 11.25
C LEU A 112 -7.07 7.05 11.62
N VAL A 113 -7.80 8.03 11.09
CA VAL A 113 -7.61 9.45 11.42
C VAL A 113 -7.88 9.72 12.90
N ALA A 114 -8.91 9.08 13.48
CA ALA A 114 -9.21 9.21 14.91
C ALA A 114 -8.10 8.63 15.80
N ILE A 115 -7.47 7.52 15.39
CA ILE A 115 -6.31 6.95 16.07
C ILE A 115 -5.13 7.94 15.99
N ALA A 116 -4.80 8.42 14.80
CA ALA A 116 -3.69 9.35 14.60
C ALA A 116 -3.83 10.63 15.43
N ALA A 117 -5.06 11.17 15.56
CA ALA A 117 -5.33 12.33 16.38
C ALA A 117 -5.23 12.08 17.90
N ALA A 118 -5.21 10.81 18.35
CA ALA A 118 -5.25 10.43 19.75
C ALA A 118 -3.92 9.90 20.31
N VAL A 119 -2.92 9.66 19.45
CA VAL A 119 -1.58 9.18 19.83
C VAL A 119 -0.50 10.23 19.53
N ARG A 120 0.61 10.17 20.26
CA ARG A 120 1.78 11.05 20.06
C ARG A 120 2.80 10.46 19.09
N GLY A 121 2.88 9.15 19.04
CA GLY A 121 3.77 8.42 18.15
C GLY A 121 3.23 8.36 16.72
N PRO A 122 4.09 8.06 15.73
CA PRO A 122 3.67 7.93 14.33
C PRO A 122 2.61 6.85 14.12
N VAL A 123 1.65 7.14 13.24
CA VAL A 123 0.63 6.20 12.78
C VAL A 123 0.83 5.89 11.30
N ILE A 124 0.92 4.61 10.97
CA ILE A 124 1.10 4.13 9.60
C ILE A 124 -0.13 3.35 9.16
N SER A 125 -0.75 3.80 8.07
CA SER A 125 -1.82 3.07 7.40
C SER A 125 -1.28 1.82 6.73
N ALA A 126 -1.63 0.66 7.25
CA ALA A 126 -1.37 -0.61 6.57
C ALA A 126 -2.41 -0.92 5.50
N MET A 127 -3.64 -0.42 5.64
CA MET A 127 -4.74 -0.40 4.67
C MET A 127 -6.01 0.14 5.34
N THR A 128 -6.85 0.81 4.57
CA THR A 128 -8.26 1.10 4.89
C THR A 128 -9.15 0.87 3.66
N ASP A 129 -10.44 1.20 3.77
CA ASP A 129 -11.37 1.26 2.63
C ASP A 129 -10.99 2.34 1.60
N ALA A 130 -10.27 3.37 2.02
CA ALA A 130 -9.88 4.48 1.15
C ALA A 130 -8.58 4.23 0.39
N GLU A 131 -7.56 3.66 1.04
CA GLU A 131 -6.22 3.53 0.46
C GLU A 131 -5.42 2.33 1.00
N HIS A 132 -4.34 1.98 0.28
CA HIS A 132 -3.33 1.00 0.68
C HIS A 132 -1.89 1.53 0.49
N PRO A 133 -1.45 2.54 1.27
CA PRO A 133 -0.18 3.26 1.01
C PRO A 133 1.06 2.36 0.99
N CYS A 134 1.17 1.44 1.94
CA CYS A 134 2.31 0.52 2.02
C CYS A 134 2.37 -0.50 0.86
N GLN A 135 1.22 -0.86 0.27
CA GLN A 135 1.19 -1.64 -0.96
C GLN A 135 1.76 -0.83 -2.11
N LEU A 136 1.30 0.41 -2.23
CA LEU A 136 1.72 1.29 -3.31
C LEU A 136 3.23 1.57 -3.33
N LEU A 137 3.86 1.74 -2.18
CA LEU A 137 5.32 1.88 -2.10
C LEU A 137 6.02 0.64 -2.66
N ALA A 138 5.54 -0.57 -2.33
CA ALA A 138 6.06 -1.82 -2.90
C ALA A 138 5.80 -1.94 -4.40
N ASP A 139 4.64 -1.49 -4.86
CA ASP A 139 4.27 -1.49 -6.28
C ASP A 139 5.19 -0.56 -7.08
N LEU A 140 5.44 0.65 -6.59
CA LEU A 140 6.37 1.60 -7.22
C LEU A 140 7.82 1.05 -7.24
N MET A 141 8.26 0.37 -6.17
CA MET A 141 9.53 -0.33 -6.15
C MET A 141 9.60 -1.38 -7.25
N THR A 142 8.55 -2.19 -7.40
CA THR A 142 8.46 -3.23 -8.43
C THR A 142 8.44 -2.63 -9.83
N VAL A 143 7.66 -1.57 -10.06
CA VAL A 143 7.67 -0.82 -11.34
C VAL A 143 9.07 -0.36 -11.67
N ARG A 144 9.80 0.25 -10.71
CA ARG A 144 11.17 0.70 -10.91
C ARG A 144 12.14 -0.45 -11.23
N GLU A 145 12.02 -1.60 -10.57
CA GLU A 145 12.82 -2.79 -10.85
C GLU A 145 12.57 -3.34 -12.27
N VAL A 146 11.31 -3.33 -12.70
CA VAL A 146 10.91 -3.88 -14.01
C VAL A 146 11.21 -2.95 -15.17
N THR A 147 10.97 -1.63 -14.99
CA THR A 147 11.04 -0.64 -16.09
C THR A 147 12.28 0.24 -16.06
N GLY A 148 13.07 0.19 -14.98
CA GLY A 148 14.22 1.06 -14.74
C GLY A 148 13.85 2.49 -14.30
N ARG A 149 12.56 2.84 -14.23
CA ARG A 149 12.06 4.19 -13.88
C ARG A 149 10.68 4.13 -13.23
N ILE A 150 10.22 5.25 -12.70
CA ILE A 150 8.85 5.45 -12.23
C ILE A 150 8.15 6.46 -13.12
N ALA A 151 8.72 7.66 -13.26
CA ALA A 151 8.13 8.69 -14.11
C ALA A 151 8.02 8.23 -15.56
N GLY A 152 6.84 8.38 -16.15
CA GLY A 152 6.52 7.94 -17.50
C GLY A 152 6.43 6.43 -17.69
N ALA A 153 6.50 5.61 -16.63
CA ALA A 153 6.15 4.19 -16.70
C ALA A 153 4.66 4.06 -17.04
N ARG A 154 4.33 3.22 -18.02
CA ARG A 154 2.96 3.03 -18.50
C ARG A 154 2.31 1.86 -17.77
N VAL A 155 1.44 2.20 -16.82
CA VAL A 155 0.71 1.23 -16.00
C VAL A 155 -0.76 1.23 -16.39
N VAL A 156 -1.30 0.07 -16.70
CA VAL A 156 -2.73 -0.15 -16.94
C VAL A 156 -3.31 -0.90 -15.75
N TYR A 157 -4.15 -0.23 -14.97
CA TYR A 157 -4.92 -0.83 -13.90
C TYR A 157 -6.26 -1.31 -14.45
N ILE A 158 -6.57 -2.61 -14.31
CA ILE A 158 -7.79 -3.23 -14.82
C ILE A 158 -8.56 -3.80 -13.64
N GLY A 159 -9.72 -3.23 -13.31
CA GLY A 159 -10.52 -3.69 -12.17
C GLY A 159 -11.40 -2.61 -11.56
N ASP A 160 -11.74 -2.80 -10.30
CA ASP A 160 -12.59 -1.92 -9.50
C ASP A 160 -11.83 -0.63 -9.10
N GLY A 161 -12.52 0.50 -9.08
CA GLY A 161 -12.02 1.78 -8.56
C GLY A 161 -11.87 1.80 -7.04
N ASN A 162 -11.31 0.74 -6.48
CA ASN A 162 -11.16 0.49 -5.05
C ASN A 162 -10.02 1.29 -4.38
N ASN A 163 -9.70 0.96 -3.14
CA ASN A 163 -8.63 1.59 -2.35
C ASN A 163 -7.23 1.44 -2.95
N VAL A 164 -6.93 0.33 -3.64
CA VAL A 164 -5.65 0.13 -4.33
C VAL A 164 -5.58 1.04 -5.57
N CYS A 165 -6.68 1.12 -6.33
CA CYS A 165 -6.81 2.05 -7.46
C CYS A 165 -6.65 3.50 -7.01
N THR A 166 -7.26 3.89 -5.88
CA THR A 166 -7.10 5.22 -5.28
C THR A 166 -5.64 5.53 -4.98
N SER A 167 -4.94 4.60 -4.34
CA SER A 167 -3.52 4.75 -4.04
C SER A 167 -2.66 4.90 -5.30
N TRP A 168 -2.98 4.13 -6.36
CA TRP A 168 -2.33 4.27 -7.67
C TRP A 168 -2.55 5.65 -8.29
N LEU A 169 -3.76 6.21 -8.19
CA LEU A 169 -4.07 7.54 -8.70
C LEU A 169 -3.22 8.62 -8.04
N TYR A 170 -3.10 8.57 -6.70
CA TYR A 170 -2.30 9.56 -5.98
C TYR A 170 -0.80 9.40 -6.29
N ALA A 171 -0.29 8.18 -6.30
CA ALA A 171 1.10 7.91 -6.65
C ALA A 171 1.40 8.30 -8.10
N ALA A 172 0.50 8.04 -9.04
CA ALA A 172 0.67 8.44 -10.44
C ALA A 172 0.76 9.97 -10.57
N ALA A 173 -0.10 10.69 -9.85
CA ALA A 173 -0.11 12.15 -9.82
C ALA A 173 1.20 12.73 -9.22
N ILE A 174 1.71 12.15 -8.15
CA ILE A 174 2.92 12.60 -7.45
C ILE A 174 4.19 12.18 -8.21
N CYS A 175 4.25 10.91 -8.63
CA CYS A 175 5.46 10.31 -9.20
C CYS A 175 5.55 10.39 -10.72
N GLY A 176 4.49 10.84 -11.37
CA GLY A 176 4.52 11.01 -12.82
C GLY A 176 4.38 9.69 -13.61
N VAL A 177 3.68 8.70 -13.09
CA VAL A 177 3.32 7.47 -13.80
C VAL A 177 2.24 7.79 -14.85
N ASP A 178 2.34 7.25 -16.06
CA ASP A 178 1.24 7.20 -17.03
C ASP A 178 0.29 6.08 -16.64
N LEU A 179 -0.75 6.42 -15.87
CA LEU A 179 -1.72 5.48 -15.33
C LEU A 179 -3.00 5.50 -16.18
N ARG A 180 -3.40 4.33 -16.67
CA ARG A 180 -4.66 4.13 -17.38
C ARG A 180 -5.50 3.14 -16.60
N ILE A 181 -6.68 3.60 -16.17
CA ILE A 181 -7.63 2.78 -15.41
C ILE A 181 -8.70 2.29 -16.38
N VAL A 182 -8.94 0.99 -16.36
CA VAL A 182 -10.00 0.32 -17.12
C VAL A 182 -10.93 -0.37 -16.13
N SER A 183 -12.14 0.17 -16.00
CA SER A 183 -13.19 -0.34 -15.09
C SER A 183 -14.49 -0.49 -15.86
N PRO A 184 -15.40 -1.41 -15.49
CA PRO A 184 -16.74 -1.40 -16.04
C PRO A 184 -17.49 -0.12 -15.66
N PRO A 185 -18.50 0.30 -16.44
CA PRO A 185 -19.33 1.45 -16.08
C PRO A 185 -19.98 1.31 -14.70
N GLY A 186 -19.82 2.33 -13.84
CA GLY A 186 -20.32 2.36 -12.47
C GLY A 186 -19.36 1.80 -11.42
N TYR A 187 -18.16 1.38 -11.84
CA TYR A 187 -17.08 0.91 -10.95
C TYR A 187 -15.81 1.73 -11.07
N GLU A 188 -15.90 2.92 -11.65
CA GLU A 188 -14.80 3.87 -11.74
C GLU A 188 -14.41 4.42 -10.36
N PRO A 189 -13.19 4.93 -10.19
CA PRO A 189 -12.83 5.69 -8.99
C PRO A 189 -13.80 6.85 -8.75
N GLN A 190 -14.10 7.12 -7.49
CA GLN A 190 -14.98 8.22 -7.11
C GLN A 190 -14.47 9.56 -7.63
N GLU A 191 -15.38 10.44 -8.04
CA GLU A 191 -15.05 11.78 -8.56
C GLU A 191 -14.18 12.58 -7.58
N SER A 192 -14.48 12.51 -6.29
CA SER A 192 -13.69 13.16 -5.24
C SER A 192 -12.23 12.69 -5.19
N VAL A 193 -11.98 11.40 -5.52
CA VAL A 193 -10.64 10.81 -5.62
C VAL A 193 -9.93 11.34 -6.86
N LEU A 194 -10.60 11.36 -8.01
CA LEU A 194 -10.06 11.91 -9.26
C LEU A 194 -9.71 13.39 -9.13
N ASP A 195 -10.57 14.18 -8.50
CA ASP A 195 -10.33 15.59 -8.20
C ASP A 195 -9.12 15.80 -7.28
N ARG A 196 -8.98 14.96 -6.24
CA ARG A 196 -7.82 15.02 -5.35
C ARG A 196 -6.53 14.65 -6.10
N ALA A 197 -6.55 13.59 -6.90
CA ALA A 197 -5.42 13.20 -7.74
C ALA A 197 -5.04 14.31 -8.74
N ALA A 198 -6.02 14.98 -9.34
CA ALA A 198 -5.77 16.11 -10.25
C ALA A 198 -5.06 17.28 -9.55
N ARG A 199 -5.40 17.57 -8.29
CA ARG A 199 -4.72 18.60 -7.48
C ARG A 199 -3.30 18.23 -7.05
N LEU A 200 -3.01 16.94 -6.90
CA LEU A 200 -1.67 16.43 -6.56
C LEU A 200 -0.72 16.39 -7.77
N ARG A 201 -1.24 16.58 -8.98
CA ARG A 201 -0.48 16.40 -10.22
C ARG A 201 0.72 17.34 -10.29
N SER A 202 1.90 16.78 -10.39
CA SER A 202 3.11 17.46 -10.83
C SER A 202 3.15 17.51 -12.36
N ASN A 203 3.74 18.56 -12.93
CA ASN A 203 3.71 18.89 -14.35
C ASN A 203 3.86 17.69 -15.31
N GLY A 204 2.90 17.54 -16.23
CA GLY A 204 3.05 16.81 -17.49
C GLY A 204 2.63 15.34 -17.52
N THR A 205 2.26 14.73 -16.41
CA THR A 205 1.82 13.34 -16.36
C THR A 205 0.34 13.22 -16.06
N GLY A 206 -0.31 12.21 -16.63
CA GLY A 206 -1.75 12.05 -16.57
C GLY A 206 -2.18 10.66 -16.13
N PHE A 207 -3.34 10.63 -15.55
CA PHE A 207 -4.14 9.41 -15.50
C PHE A 207 -5.33 9.57 -16.44
N SER A 208 -5.83 8.43 -16.91
CA SER A 208 -7.07 8.35 -17.68
C SER A 208 -7.94 7.23 -17.14
N VAL A 209 -9.26 7.39 -17.29
CA VAL A 209 -10.26 6.38 -16.93
C VAL A 209 -11.05 6.04 -18.18
N GLY A 210 -11.25 4.75 -18.43
CA GLY A 210 -11.99 4.26 -19.58
C GLY A 210 -12.54 2.86 -19.32
N HIS A 211 -13.21 2.28 -20.32
CA HIS A 211 -13.90 0.99 -20.23
C HIS A 211 -13.34 -0.06 -21.21
N ASP A 212 -12.62 0.40 -22.24
CA ASP A 212 -12.04 -0.49 -23.26
C ASP A 212 -10.56 -0.77 -22.95
N PRO A 213 -10.18 -2.02 -22.68
CA PRO A 213 -8.80 -2.38 -22.39
C PRO A 213 -7.87 -2.30 -23.62
N ALA A 214 -8.39 -2.41 -24.86
CA ALA A 214 -7.56 -2.53 -26.03
C ALA A 214 -6.69 -1.28 -26.30
N PRO A 215 -7.23 -0.04 -26.31
CA PRO A 215 -6.39 1.14 -26.48
C PRO A 215 -5.45 1.37 -25.28
N ALA A 216 -5.88 1.02 -24.06
CA ALA A 216 -5.08 1.20 -22.85
C ALA A 216 -3.84 0.30 -22.84
N LEU A 217 -3.98 -0.95 -23.29
CA LEU A 217 -2.94 -1.96 -23.26
C LEU A 217 -1.90 -1.87 -24.37
N ARG A 218 -2.16 -1.14 -25.45
CA ARG A 218 -1.36 -1.13 -26.70
C ARG A 218 0.15 -0.97 -26.47
N ASP A 219 0.54 -0.17 -25.51
CA ASP A 219 1.94 0.15 -25.18
C ASP A 219 2.23 0.00 -23.67
N ALA A 220 1.39 -0.72 -22.94
CA ALA A 220 1.53 -0.96 -21.50
C ALA A 220 2.86 -1.66 -21.18
N GLU A 221 3.53 -1.20 -20.14
CA GLU A 221 4.69 -1.88 -19.55
C GLU A 221 4.28 -2.75 -18.36
N ILE A 222 3.24 -2.33 -17.65
CA ILE A 222 2.65 -3.03 -16.51
C ILE A 222 1.14 -3.18 -16.74
N VAL A 223 0.65 -4.39 -16.52
CA VAL A 223 -0.78 -4.72 -16.40
C VAL A 223 -1.05 -5.08 -14.96
N TYR A 224 -1.78 -4.22 -14.25
CA TYR A 224 -2.12 -4.40 -12.84
C TYR A 224 -3.58 -4.79 -12.70
N THR A 225 -3.88 -5.76 -11.84
CA THR A 225 -5.27 -6.07 -11.47
C THR A 225 -5.38 -6.35 -9.97
N ASP A 226 -6.60 -6.34 -9.47
CA ASP A 226 -6.97 -6.63 -8.09
C ASP A 226 -8.31 -7.36 -8.07
N VAL A 227 -8.67 -7.94 -6.93
CA VAL A 227 -9.95 -8.62 -6.74
C VAL A 227 -11.12 -7.73 -7.14
N TRP A 228 -12.11 -8.30 -7.83
CA TRP A 228 -13.32 -7.56 -8.22
C TRP A 228 -14.26 -7.31 -7.05
N THR A 229 -14.20 -8.19 -6.03
CA THR A 229 -15.03 -8.10 -4.83
C THR A 229 -14.11 -7.92 -3.62
N SER A 230 -14.10 -6.73 -3.05
CA SER A 230 -13.34 -6.43 -1.84
C SER A 230 -14.04 -7.00 -0.59
N MET A 231 -13.29 -7.13 0.50
CA MET A 231 -13.84 -7.60 1.79
C MET A 231 -14.99 -6.71 2.26
N GLY A 232 -16.14 -7.31 2.54
CA GLY A 232 -17.38 -6.62 2.94
C GLY A 232 -18.35 -6.37 1.78
N GLN A 233 -17.98 -6.77 0.54
CA GLN A 233 -18.84 -6.67 -0.65
C GLN A 233 -19.32 -8.03 -1.17
N GLU A 234 -19.22 -9.07 -0.34
CA GLU A 234 -19.49 -10.45 -0.75
C GLU A 234 -20.93 -10.64 -1.28
N ALA A 235 -21.86 -9.81 -0.82
CA ALA A 235 -23.25 -9.81 -1.31
C ALA A 235 -23.38 -9.41 -2.79
N GLU A 236 -22.40 -8.68 -3.33
CA GLU A 236 -22.37 -8.21 -4.72
C GLU A 236 -21.58 -9.14 -5.64
N GLN A 237 -20.97 -10.21 -5.13
CA GLN A 237 -19.97 -11.02 -5.83
C GLN A 237 -20.48 -11.53 -7.19
N GLN A 238 -21.72 -12.07 -7.25
CA GLN A 238 -22.26 -12.60 -8.49
C GLN A 238 -22.42 -11.51 -9.56
N ARG A 239 -22.96 -10.36 -9.18
CA ARG A 239 -23.13 -9.21 -10.08
C ARG A 239 -21.77 -8.71 -10.57
N ARG A 240 -20.79 -8.59 -9.68
CA ARG A 240 -19.44 -8.15 -10.03
C ARG A 240 -18.75 -9.12 -10.99
N ARG A 241 -18.93 -10.44 -10.84
CA ARG A 241 -18.42 -11.43 -11.79
C ARG A 241 -19.01 -11.24 -13.21
N GLU A 242 -20.29 -10.88 -13.31
CA GLU A 242 -20.94 -10.62 -14.59
C GLU A 242 -20.44 -9.31 -15.21
N ASP A 243 -20.38 -8.24 -14.43
CA ASP A 243 -19.98 -6.92 -14.90
C ASP A 243 -18.49 -6.87 -15.28
N PHE A 244 -17.60 -7.53 -14.52
CA PHE A 244 -16.15 -7.53 -14.73
C PHE A 244 -15.64 -8.66 -15.63
N GLY A 245 -16.43 -9.69 -15.94
CA GLY A 245 -15.97 -10.91 -16.62
C GLY A 245 -15.24 -10.66 -17.94
N HIS A 246 -15.58 -9.61 -18.67
CA HIS A 246 -14.93 -9.22 -19.91
C HIS A 246 -13.55 -8.56 -19.72
N LEU A 247 -13.20 -8.18 -18.48
CA LEU A 247 -11.93 -7.57 -18.08
C LEU A 247 -10.99 -8.56 -17.38
N GLN A 248 -11.32 -9.86 -17.31
CA GLN A 248 -10.41 -10.86 -16.75
C GLN A 248 -9.04 -10.79 -17.41
N VAL A 249 -7.99 -10.66 -16.59
CA VAL A 249 -6.60 -10.72 -17.07
C VAL A 249 -6.25 -12.16 -17.39
N ASN A 250 -6.56 -12.56 -18.62
CA ASN A 250 -6.25 -13.85 -19.22
C ASN A 250 -5.29 -13.67 -20.41
N GLU A 251 -4.89 -14.75 -21.05
CA GLU A 251 -3.93 -14.73 -22.16
C GLU A 251 -4.43 -13.90 -23.34
N ARG A 252 -5.75 -13.92 -23.61
CA ARG A 252 -6.35 -13.16 -24.72
C ARG A 252 -6.25 -11.66 -24.44
N LEU A 253 -6.60 -11.21 -23.22
CA LEU A 253 -6.50 -9.81 -22.84
C LEU A 253 -5.04 -9.38 -22.78
N LEU A 254 -4.16 -10.21 -22.20
CA LEU A 254 -2.74 -9.92 -22.08
C LEU A 254 -2.02 -9.88 -23.44
N ALA A 255 -2.56 -10.54 -24.48
CA ALA A 255 -2.04 -10.46 -25.84
C ALA A 255 -2.24 -9.09 -26.50
N LEU A 256 -3.11 -8.22 -25.95
CA LEU A 256 -3.27 -6.84 -26.39
C LEU A 256 -2.10 -5.93 -25.94
N ALA A 257 -1.38 -6.35 -24.90
CA ALA A 257 -0.20 -5.64 -24.41
C ALA A 257 1.08 -6.14 -25.09
N PRO A 258 2.16 -5.34 -25.14
CA PRO A 258 3.44 -5.77 -25.64
C PRO A 258 3.94 -7.05 -24.98
N PRO A 259 4.69 -7.92 -25.68
CA PRO A 259 5.20 -9.17 -25.11
C PRO A 259 6.05 -8.99 -23.84
N GLY A 260 6.70 -7.83 -23.69
CA GLY A 260 7.51 -7.48 -22.53
C GLY A 260 6.72 -6.91 -21.34
N ALA A 261 5.44 -6.66 -21.49
CA ALA A 261 4.63 -6.13 -20.39
C ALA A 261 4.55 -7.15 -19.23
N ARG A 262 4.71 -6.66 -18.00
CA ARG A 262 4.66 -7.47 -16.77
C ARG A 262 3.29 -7.38 -16.11
N VAL A 263 2.93 -8.44 -15.39
CA VAL A 263 1.67 -8.55 -14.68
C VAL A 263 1.91 -8.37 -13.18
N MET A 264 1.13 -7.51 -12.55
CA MET A 264 1.15 -7.21 -11.11
C MET A 264 -0.24 -7.45 -10.49
N HIS A 265 -0.25 -7.84 -9.22
CA HIS A 265 -1.45 -8.05 -8.40
C HIS A 265 -1.07 -7.95 -6.92
N CYS A 266 -1.81 -7.16 -6.14
CA CYS A 266 -1.49 -6.98 -4.71
C CYS A 266 -1.70 -8.22 -3.84
N LEU A 267 -2.35 -9.25 -4.38
CA LEU A 267 -2.72 -10.49 -3.70
C LEU A 267 -3.62 -10.29 -2.43
N PRO A 268 -4.53 -11.25 -2.12
CA PRO A 268 -4.70 -12.58 -2.74
C PRO A 268 -5.39 -12.47 -4.09
N ALA A 269 -5.02 -13.31 -5.04
CA ALA A 269 -5.72 -13.42 -6.31
C ALA A 269 -6.85 -14.47 -6.22
N HIS A 270 -8.03 -14.14 -6.76
CA HIS A 270 -9.11 -15.10 -6.97
C HIS A 270 -8.92 -15.73 -8.35
N ARG A 271 -8.09 -16.78 -8.40
CA ARG A 271 -7.75 -17.49 -9.63
C ARG A 271 -8.99 -17.96 -10.39
N GLY A 272 -9.08 -17.59 -11.66
CA GLY A 272 -10.25 -17.83 -12.50
C GLY A 272 -11.34 -16.75 -12.43
N GLU A 273 -11.21 -15.74 -11.54
CA GLU A 273 -12.01 -14.52 -11.53
C GLU A 273 -11.26 -13.39 -12.25
N GLU A 274 -10.60 -12.48 -11.53
CA GLU A 274 -9.91 -11.32 -12.12
C GLU A 274 -8.66 -11.69 -12.92
N ILE A 275 -8.04 -12.85 -12.61
CA ILE A 275 -6.82 -13.33 -13.28
C ILE A 275 -6.86 -14.84 -13.43
N THR A 276 -6.38 -15.37 -14.57
CA THR A 276 -6.22 -16.82 -14.79
C THR A 276 -4.96 -17.36 -14.14
N ASP A 277 -4.98 -18.67 -13.82
CA ASP A 277 -3.80 -19.39 -13.32
C ASP A 277 -2.61 -19.26 -14.27
N SER A 278 -2.84 -19.47 -15.55
CA SER A 278 -1.83 -19.43 -16.60
C SER A 278 -1.13 -18.05 -16.70
N VAL A 279 -1.86 -16.95 -16.48
CA VAL A 279 -1.25 -15.61 -16.46
C VAL A 279 -0.52 -15.37 -15.14
N LEU A 280 -1.15 -15.70 -14.00
CA LEU A 280 -0.56 -15.48 -12.68
C LEU A 280 0.75 -16.24 -12.48
N ASP A 281 0.85 -17.47 -13.04
CA ASP A 281 2.03 -18.34 -12.94
C ASP A 281 2.97 -18.21 -14.16
N SER A 282 2.70 -17.26 -15.06
CA SER A 282 3.54 -17.06 -16.25
C SER A 282 4.86 -16.34 -15.95
N ALA A 283 5.81 -16.41 -16.88
CA ALA A 283 7.06 -15.65 -16.82
C ALA A 283 6.84 -14.11 -16.92
N ARG A 284 5.63 -13.66 -17.28
CA ARG A 284 5.27 -12.24 -17.30
C ARG A 284 4.81 -11.74 -15.91
N SER A 285 4.44 -12.64 -15.02
CA SER A 285 3.99 -12.30 -13.67
C SER A 285 5.18 -11.96 -12.77
N VAL A 286 5.07 -10.85 -12.05
CA VAL A 286 6.03 -10.42 -11.03
C VAL A 286 5.35 -10.26 -9.66
N VAL A 287 4.21 -10.93 -9.46
CA VAL A 287 3.37 -10.78 -8.26
C VAL A 287 4.08 -11.22 -6.97
N PHE A 288 4.98 -12.18 -7.05
CA PHE A 288 5.73 -12.66 -5.88
C PHE A 288 6.91 -11.73 -5.56
N ASP A 289 7.59 -11.18 -6.57
CA ASP A 289 8.60 -10.13 -6.38
C ASP A 289 7.95 -8.87 -5.80
N GLN A 290 6.75 -8.50 -6.29
CA GLN A 290 5.92 -7.42 -5.75
C GLN A 290 5.54 -7.68 -4.27
N ALA A 291 5.16 -8.91 -3.94
CA ALA A 291 4.83 -9.29 -2.56
C ALA A 291 6.06 -9.24 -1.64
N GLU A 292 7.23 -9.66 -2.13
CA GLU A 292 8.50 -9.54 -1.41
C GLU A 292 8.86 -8.07 -1.16
N ASN A 293 8.69 -7.20 -2.15
CA ASN A 293 8.99 -5.78 -2.06
C ASN A 293 8.21 -5.06 -0.97
N ARG A 294 7.10 -5.62 -0.49
CA ARG A 294 6.38 -5.10 0.69
C ARG A 294 7.25 -5.09 1.94
N LEU A 295 8.03 -6.14 2.16
CA LEU A 295 8.94 -6.20 3.30
C LEU A 295 9.97 -5.06 3.24
N TRP A 296 10.60 -4.90 2.10
CA TRP A 296 11.69 -3.93 1.93
C TRP A 296 11.18 -2.48 1.95
N ALA A 297 10.04 -2.19 1.30
CA ALA A 297 9.41 -0.88 1.34
C ALA A 297 8.93 -0.50 2.75
N GLN A 298 8.36 -1.46 3.50
CA GLN A 298 7.95 -1.25 4.89
C GLN A 298 9.15 -1.04 5.81
N MET A 299 10.24 -1.81 5.65
CA MET A 299 11.48 -1.60 6.40
C MET A 299 12.04 -0.20 6.18
N ALA A 300 12.12 0.24 4.92
CA ALA A 300 12.63 1.57 4.59
C ALA A 300 11.75 2.69 5.14
N LEU A 301 10.42 2.56 5.00
CA LEU A 301 9.46 3.50 5.56
C LEU A 301 9.61 3.61 7.08
N LEU A 302 9.62 2.47 7.79
CA LEU A 302 9.77 2.44 9.23
C LEU A 302 11.10 3.06 9.67
N ALA A 303 12.20 2.74 8.97
CA ALA A 303 13.50 3.30 9.29
C ALA A 303 13.53 4.83 9.18
N LEU A 304 12.85 5.41 8.18
CA LEU A 304 12.79 6.86 8.00
C LEU A 304 11.81 7.55 8.96
N VAL A 305 10.67 6.94 9.24
CA VAL A 305 9.65 7.51 10.14
C VAL A 305 10.11 7.46 11.59
N PHE A 306 10.82 6.42 12.00
CA PHE A 306 11.26 6.25 13.38
C PHE A 306 12.72 6.66 13.63
N ASP A 307 13.40 7.27 12.64
CA ASP A 307 14.74 7.81 12.81
C ASP A 307 14.79 8.86 13.92
N GLY A 308 15.60 8.62 14.95
CA GLY A 308 15.73 9.48 16.13
C GLY A 308 14.49 9.57 17.03
N VAL A 309 13.44 8.76 16.82
CA VAL A 309 12.26 8.74 17.72
C VAL A 309 12.61 8.18 19.08
N ALA A 310 13.41 7.14 19.16
CA ALA A 310 13.88 6.55 20.43
C ALA A 310 14.63 7.54 21.31
N GLU A 311 15.41 8.44 20.71
CA GLU A 311 16.18 9.46 21.43
C GLU A 311 15.29 10.56 22.01
N ARG A 312 14.15 10.85 21.37
CA ARG A 312 13.20 11.88 21.79
C ARG A 312 12.23 11.41 22.87
N ASN A 313 12.11 10.12 23.05
CA ASN A 313 11.24 9.49 24.06
C ASN A 313 12.05 8.48 24.91
N PRO A 314 13.06 8.95 25.67
CA PRO A 314 13.84 8.05 26.49
C PRO A 314 12.88 7.41 27.52
N LEU A 315 12.78 6.07 27.47
CA LEU A 315 12.16 5.34 28.58
C LEU A 315 12.86 5.78 29.88
N PRO A 316 12.13 6.12 30.94
CA PRO A 316 12.73 6.43 32.23
C PRO A 316 13.18 5.12 32.93
N LEU A 317 14.16 4.45 32.34
CA LEU A 317 14.77 3.23 32.85
C LEU A 317 16.29 3.37 32.86
N GLU A 318 16.76 4.37 33.61
CA GLU A 318 18.05 4.28 34.30
C GLU A 318 18.04 5.27 35.47
N ALA A 319 17.25 4.95 36.49
CA ALA A 319 17.59 5.39 37.83
C ALA A 319 18.71 4.45 38.28
N SER A 320 19.92 4.92 38.11
CA SER A 320 21.17 4.32 38.58
C SER A 320 21.04 3.87 40.02
N SER A 321 21.42 2.63 40.27
CA SER A 321 21.88 2.14 41.57
C SER A 321 23.12 2.89 42.01
#